data_c045857aef6588e41957a95fda30a70d
#
_entry.id   c045857aef6588e41957a95fda30a70d
#
_cell.length_a   1.000
_cell.length_b   1.000
_cell.length_c   1.000
_cell.angle_alpha   90.00
_cell.angle_beta   90.00
_cell.angle_gamma   90.00
#
_symmetry.space_group_name_H-M   'P 1'
#
loop_
_entity.id
_entity.type
_entity.pdbx_description
1 polymer ?
#
loop_
_entity_poly.entity_id
_entity_poly.type
_entity_poly.pdbx_seq_one_letter_code
_entity_poly.pdbx_strand_id
1 'polypeptide(L)'
;RDLRMSRGLGDVYKRQVYRKRKIFHGTTGKLDDLVPFLLKHNKEKYLFAVSDVHKDDTNVLDANHIDYTKAIMYRTVSNDFGPDEPFDYDMLLFFSPSGIKSLLKNFPEFKQDDIQIGCFGATTAKAVKDAGLRLDMEAPSVKAPSMTAALDMFLSENLETPAESSVEG
;
A
#
# COMPACT_ATOMS: atom_id res chain seq x y z
N ARG A 1 -8.98 3.13 -12.56
CA ARG A 1 -10.35 2.63 -12.30
C ARG A 1 -10.31 1.30 -11.56
N ASP A 2 -9.25 0.58 -11.71
CA ASP A 2 -9.14 -0.80 -11.24
C ASP A 2 -8.04 -1.02 -10.22
N LEU A 3 -7.38 0.03 -9.79
CA LEU A 3 -6.56 0.08 -8.56
C LEU A 3 -7.33 -0.36 -7.31
N ARG A 4 -8.66 -0.27 -7.37
CA ARG A 4 -9.56 -0.92 -6.41
C ARG A 4 -9.62 -2.42 -6.61
N MET A 5 -9.08 -2.94 -7.70
CA MET A 5 -9.12 -4.35 -8.07
C MET A 5 -7.86 -5.11 -7.71
N SER A 6 -6.78 -4.51 -7.28
CA SER A 6 -5.72 -5.26 -6.61
C SER A 6 -6.15 -5.71 -5.19
N ARG A 7 -7.13 -5.02 -4.65
CA ARG A 7 -8.03 -5.59 -3.63
C ARG A 7 -9.09 -6.52 -4.25
N GLY A 8 -9.03 -6.79 -5.52
CA GLY A 8 -10.07 -6.95 -6.48
C GLY A 8 -10.46 -8.35 -6.85
N LEU A 9 -9.63 -9.35 -6.80
CA LEU A 9 -10.09 -10.73 -7.00
C LEU A 9 -11.06 -11.14 -5.90
N GLY A 10 -10.80 -10.73 -4.67
CA GLY A 10 -11.73 -10.92 -3.56
C GLY A 10 -13.04 -10.14 -3.74
N ASP A 11 -13.00 -8.95 -4.32
CA ASP A 11 -14.16 -8.08 -4.46
C ASP A 11 -15.09 -8.53 -5.61
N VAL A 12 -14.51 -8.95 -6.74
CA VAL A 12 -15.28 -9.56 -7.86
C VAL A 12 -15.91 -10.88 -7.41
N TYR A 13 -15.15 -11.74 -6.74
CA TYR A 13 -15.65 -13.00 -6.19
C TYR A 13 -16.74 -12.77 -5.14
N LYS A 14 -16.56 -11.84 -4.22
CA LYS A 14 -17.58 -11.48 -3.22
C LYS A 14 -18.86 -10.98 -3.86
N ARG A 15 -18.78 -10.18 -4.93
CA ARG A 15 -19.95 -9.71 -5.66
C ARG A 15 -20.68 -10.82 -6.43
N GLN A 16 -19.98 -11.88 -6.80
CA GLN A 16 -20.58 -13.06 -7.43
C GLN A 16 -21.27 -13.96 -6.41
N VAL A 17 -20.66 -14.18 -5.24
CA VAL A 17 -21.16 -15.06 -4.19
C VAL A 17 -22.25 -14.39 -3.36
N TYR A 18 -22.05 -13.12 -3.00
CA TYR A 18 -23.02 -12.35 -2.23
C TYR A 18 -23.91 -11.54 -3.17
N ARG A 19 -25.23 -11.62 -2.98
CA ARG A 19 -26.19 -10.84 -3.79
C ARG A 19 -25.83 -9.35 -3.73
N LYS A 20 -25.67 -8.69 -4.87
CA LYS A 20 -25.26 -7.29 -5.04
C LYS A 20 -26.01 -6.29 -4.14
N ARG A 21 -27.22 -6.62 -3.73
CA ARG A 21 -28.08 -5.76 -2.88
C ARG A 21 -27.61 -5.59 -1.43
N LYS A 22 -26.67 -6.43 -0.98
CA LYS A 22 -26.17 -6.43 0.41
C LYS A 22 -24.71 -5.98 0.55
N ILE A 23 -24.10 -5.53 -0.55
CA ILE A 23 -22.71 -5.04 -0.53
C ILE A 23 -22.73 -3.55 -0.80
N PHE A 24 -22.35 -2.78 0.22
CA PHE A 24 -22.14 -1.36 0.12
C PHE A 24 -20.65 -1.08 0.06
N HIS A 25 -20.23 -0.12 -0.74
CA HIS A 25 -18.85 0.30 -0.84
C HIS A 25 -18.75 1.82 -0.97
N GLY A 26 -17.75 2.39 -0.35
CA GLY A 26 -17.42 3.81 -0.51
C GLY A 26 -16.73 4.10 -1.85
N THR A 27 -16.76 5.35 -2.26
CA THR A 27 -16.13 5.83 -3.49
C THR A 27 -14.69 6.24 -3.28
N THR A 28 -14.35 6.78 -2.10
CA THR A 28 -13.01 7.28 -1.76
C THR A 28 -12.18 6.26 -0.99
N GLY A 29 -12.81 5.20 -0.48
CA GLY A 29 -12.19 4.20 0.39
C GLY A 29 -12.08 4.62 1.85
N LYS A 30 -12.71 5.75 2.23
CA LYS A 30 -12.82 6.20 3.62
C LYS A 30 -14.08 5.65 4.26
N LEU A 31 -14.06 5.57 5.59
CA LEU A 31 -15.19 5.10 6.38
C LEU A 31 -16.39 6.04 6.29
N ASP A 32 -16.13 7.35 6.15
CA ASP A 32 -17.16 8.39 5.96
C ASP A 32 -18.14 8.08 4.83
N ASP A 33 -17.64 7.49 3.74
CA ASP A 33 -18.48 7.13 2.58
C ASP A 33 -19.57 6.10 2.92
N LEU A 34 -19.37 5.32 3.97
CA LEU A 34 -20.30 4.27 4.39
C LEU A 34 -21.35 4.78 5.37
N VAL A 35 -21.13 5.90 6.05
CA VAL A 35 -22.03 6.44 7.07
C VAL A 35 -23.48 6.58 6.59
N PRO A 36 -23.76 7.11 5.38
CA PRO A 36 -25.16 7.22 4.89
C PRO A 36 -25.87 5.87 4.74
N PHE A 37 -25.11 4.80 4.45
CA PHE A 37 -25.64 3.45 4.35
C PHE A 37 -25.86 2.83 5.72
N LEU A 38 -24.92 3.04 6.65
CA LEU A 38 -25.00 2.54 8.03
C LEU A 38 -26.19 3.18 8.78
N LEU A 39 -26.42 4.47 8.59
CA LEU A 39 -27.55 5.18 9.18
C LEU A 39 -28.91 4.68 8.67
N LYS A 40 -29.01 4.25 7.43
CA LYS A 40 -30.23 3.61 6.90
C LYS A 40 -30.54 2.28 7.58
N HIS A 41 -29.52 1.65 8.18
CA HIS A 41 -29.61 0.35 8.84
C HIS A 41 -29.18 0.45 10.32
N ASN A 42 -29.49 1.57 10.97
CA ASN A 42 -29.04 1.91 12.32
C ASN A 42 -29.52 0.96 13.44
N LYS A 43 -30.42 0.03 13.12
CA LYS A 43 -30.88 -1.02 14.05
C LYS A 43 -30.03 -2.28 13.98
N GLU A 44 -29.11 -2.36 13.03
CA GLU A 44 -28.21 -3.50 12.85
C GLU A 44 -26.95 -3.31 13.67
N LYS A 45 -26.36 -4.41 14.13
CA LYS A 45 -25.05 -4.42 14.79
C LYS A 45 -23.97 -4.73 13.76
N TYR A 46 -22.89 -3.96 13.78
CA TYR A 46 -21.82 -4.09 12.81
C TYR A 46 -20.57 -4.72 13.41
N LEU A 47 -19.91 -5.59 12.66
CA LEU A 47 -18.57 -6.04 12.95
C LEU A 47 -17.56 -5.22 12.16
N PHE A 48 -16.76 -4.41 12.84
CA PHE A 48 -15.71 -3.62 12.23
C PHE A 48 -14.39 -4.39 12.23
N ALA A 49 -14.14 -5.09 11.13
CA ALA A 49 -12.96 -5.93 10.95
C ALA A 49 -11.74 -5.10 10.55
N VAL A 50 -10.68 -5.16 11.32
CA VAL A 50 -9.47 -4.35 11.16
C VAL A 50 -8.20 -5.18 11.28
N SER A 51 -7.06 -4.59 10.90
CA SER A 51 -5.73 -5.09 11.26
C SER A 51 -5.30 -4.56 12.64
N ASP A 52 -4.28 -5.17 13.21
CA ASP A 52 -3.67 -4.70 14.48
C ASP A 52 -3.01 -3.30 14.34
N VAL A 53 -2.60 -2.92 13.14
CA VAL A 53 -1.96 -1.61 12.83
C VAL A 53 -2.99 -0.61 12.29
N HIS A 54 -4.29 -0.84 12.55
CA HIS A 54 -5.34 0.05 12.08
C HIS A 54 -5.27 1.41 12.78
N LYS A 55 -5.26 2.49 12.00
CA LYS A 55 -5.49 3.84 12.54
C LYS A 55 -6.92 3.92 13.03
N ASP A 56 -7.12 4.53 14.20
CA ASP A 56 -8.42 4.59 14.84
C ASP A 56 -9.31 5.66 14.18
N ASP A 57 -9.95 5.26 13.08
CA ASP A 57 -10.90 6.09 12.33
C ASP A 57 -12.33 5.91 12.85
N THR A 58 -12.52 5.23 14.00
CA THR A 58 -13.84 4.90 14.55
C THR A 58 -14.61 6.10 15.08
N ASN A 59 -13.95 7.24 15.28
CA ASN A 59 -14.60 8.50 15.69
C ASN A 59 -15.82 8.86 14.83
N VAL A 60 -15.81 8.50 13.54
CA VAL A 60 -16.92 8.71 12.60
C VAL A 60 -18.12 7.84 12.95
N LEU A 61 -17.90 6.58 13.37
CA LEU A 61 -18.97 5.68 13.80
C LEU A 61 -19.57 6.12 15.13
N ASP A 62 -18.71 6.50 16.08
CA ASP A 62 -19.10 6.97 17.40
C ASP A 62 -19.91 8.28 17.29
N ALA A 63 -19.45 9.23 16.48
CA ALA A 63 -20.15 10.51 16.23
C ALA A 63 -21.55 10.32 15.60
N ASN A 64 -21.77 9.24 14.87
CA ASN A 64 -23.03 8.90 14.24
C ASN A 64 -23.85 7.87 15.03
N HIS A 65 -23.45 7.52 16.25
CA HIS A 65 -24.13 6.57 17.15
C HIS A 65 -24.40 5.20 16.48
N ILE A 66 -23.42 4.71 15.70
CA ILE A 66 -23.53 3.41 15.03
C ILE A 66 -23.03 2.32 16.00
N ASP A 67 -23.87 1.30 16.25
CA ASP A 67 -23.51 0.16 17.12
C ASP A 67 -22.57 -0.80 16.38
N TYR A 68 -21.31 -0.88 16.82
CA TYR A 68 -20.32 -1.75 16.20
C TYR A 68 -19.44 -2.45 17.24
N THR A 69 -18.89 -3.59 16.83
CA THR A 69 -17.85 -4.29 17.56
C THR A 69 -16.57 -4.32 16.73
N LYS A 70 -15.48 -3.74 17.24
CA LYS A 70 -14.18 -3.78 16.59
C LYS A 70 -13.53 -5.15 16.78
N ALA A 71 -13.12 -5.79 15.69
CA ALA A 71 -12.45 -7.08 15.70
C ALA A 71 -11.12 -7.02 14.94
N ILE A 72 -10.04 -7.35 15.62
CA ILE A 72 -8.72 -7.50 14.97
C ILE A 72 -8.70 -8.87 14.29
N MET A 73 -8.76 -8.88 12.96
CA MET A 73 -8.88 -10.08 12.15
C MET A 73 -7.53 -10.60 11.64
N TYR A 74 -6.52 -9.74 11.57
CA TYR A 74 -5.17 -10.12 11.11
C TYR A 74 -4.11 -9.19 11.69
N ARG A 75 -2.89 -9.68 11.69
CA ARG A 75 -1.69 -8.93 12.11
C ARG A 75 -0.73 -8.81 10.96
N THR A 76 -0.10 -7.64 10.85
CA THR A 76 1.01 -7.42 9.92
C THR A 76 2.30 -7.58 10.71
N VAL A 77 3.06 -8.60 10.36
CA VAL A 77 4.35 -8.89 10.99
C VAL A 77 5.47 -8.73 9.98
N SER A 78 6.65 -8.30 10.44
CA SER A 78 7.86 -8.32 9.65
C SER A 78 8.39 -9.75 9.62
N ASN A 79 8.69 -10.28 8.43
CA ASN A 79 9.50 -11.49 8.33
C ASN A 79 10.93 -11.13 8.72
N ASP A 80 11.58 -12.04 9.42
CA ASP A 80 13.01 -11.94 9.68
C ASP A 80 13.76 -12.68 8.55
N PHE A 81 14.73 -12.00 7.96
CA PHE A 81 15.63 -12.61 6.99
C PHE A 81 16.62 -13.50 7.72
N GLY A 82 16.97 -14.64 7.11
CA GLY A 82 18.01 -15.50 7.63
C GLY A 82 19.39 -14.85 7.52
N PRO A 83 20.34 -15.18 8.40
CA PRO A 83 21.70 -14.60 8.36
C PRO A 83 22.47 -14.89 7.07
N ASP A 84 22.08 -15.95 6.34
CA ASP A 84 22.71 -16.38 5.09
C ASP A 84 21.88 -15.99 3.85
N GLU A 85 20.79 -15.23 4.02
CA GLU A 85 19.96 -14.83 2.90
C GLU A 85 20.61 -13.63 2.16
N PRO A 86 21.02 -13.82 0.89
CA PRO A 86 21.69 -12.75 0.16
C PRO A 86 20.75 -11.59 -0.08
N PHE A 87 21.27 -10.37 0.16
CA PHE A 87 20.57 -9.14 -0.19
C PHE A 87 21.20 -8.57 -1.46
N ASP A 88 20.80 -9.13 -2.60
CA ASP A 88 21.33 -8.78 -3.93
C ASP A 88 20.16 -8.30 -4.81
N TYR A 89 19.79 -7.02 -4.60
CA TYR A 89 18.68 -6.40 -5.31
C TYR A 89 19.11 -5.05 -5.90
N ASP A 90 18.77 -4.83 -7.16
CA ASP A 90 18.98 -3.56 -7.85
C ASP A 90 17.92 -2.52 -7.48
N MET A 91 16.72 -2.98 -7.11
CA MET A 91 15.60 -2.11 -6.79
C MET A 91 14.70 -2.67 -5.68
N LEU A 92 14.26 -1.78 -4.78
CA LEU A 92 13.29 -2.08 -3.71
C LEU A 92 12.00 -1.31 -3.94
N LEU A 93 10.86 -2.01 -3.89
CA LEU A 93 9.53 -1.43 -4.07
C LEU A 93 8.72 -1.50 -2.77
N PHE A 94 8.36 -0.35 -2.22
CA PHE A 94 7.62 -0.23 -0.97
C PHE A 94 6.18 0.19 -1.18
N PHE A 95 5.24 -0.58 -0.62
CA PHE A 95 3.81 -0.30 -0.68
C PHE A 95 3.25 0.27 0.62
N SER A 96 4.06 0.34 1.67
CA SER A 96 3.65 0.86 2.98
C SER A 96 4.85 1.30 3.82
N PRO A 97 4.66 2.21 4.79
CA PRO A 97 5.71 2.59 5.75
C PRO A 97 6.25 1.42 6.58
N SER A 98 5.45 0.38 6.79
CA SER A 98 5.90 -0.83 7.51
C SER A 98 6.99 -1.59 6.76
N GLY A 99 7.00 -1.53 5.43
CA GLY A 99 8.07 -2.13 4.62
C GLY A 99 9.43 -1.51 4.90
N ILE A 100 9.50 -0.16 4.99
CA ILE A 100 10.74 0.55 5.31
C ILE A 100 11.22 0.19 6.73
N LYS A 101 10.29 0.13 7.70
CA LYS A 101 10.62 -0.29 9.06
C LYS A 101 11.14 -1.73 9.10
N SER A 102 10.55 -2.62 8.29
CA SER A 102 10.99 -4.01 8.18
C SER A 102 12.39 -4.11 7.57
N LEU A 103 12.68 -3.34 6.53
CA LEU A 103 14.02 -3.26 5.94
C LEU A 103 15.05 -2.86 7.00
N LEU A 104 14.83 -1.75 7.69
CA LEU A 104 15.78 -1.24 8.67
C LEU A 104 15.88 -2.10 9.93
N LYS A 105 14.83 -2.88 10.26
CA LYS A 105 14.88 -3.87 11.34
C LYS A 105 15.78 -5.05 10.96
N ASN A 106 15.64 -5.56 9.74
CA ASN A 106 16.41 -6.72 9.28
C ASN A 106 17.86 -6.35 8.89
N PHE A 107 18.05 -5.14 8.40
CA PHE A 107 19.34 -4.63 7.94
C PHE A 107 19.63 -3.27 8.61
N PRO A 108 20.06 -3.24 9.89
CA PRO A 108 20.30 -1.99 10.61
C PRO A 108 21.40 -1.13 9.99
N GLU A 109 22.38 -1.76 9.34
CA GLU A 109 23.49 -1.11 8.64
C GLU A 109 23.23 -0.92 7.14
N PHE A 110 21.94 -0.99 6.72
CA PHE A 110 21.57 -0.84 5.32
C PHE A 110 22.08 0.48 4.74
N LYS A 111 22.81 0.36 3.65
CA LYS A 111 23.23 1.48 2.81
C LYS A 111 22.58 1.31 1.46
N GLN A 112 21.98 2.37 0.99
CA GLN A 112 21.24 2.32 -0.27
C GLN A 112 22.19 2.22 -1.47
N ASP A 113 23.32 2.91 -1.43
CA ASP A 113 24.29 3.00 -2.52
C ASP A 113 23.60 3.18 -3.89
N ASP A 114 23.76 2.22 -4.81
CA ASP A 114 23.17 2.24 -6.16
C ASP A 114 21.76 1.61 -6.20
N ILE A 115 21.26 1.04 -5.10
CA ILE A 115 19.94 0.42 -5.06
C ILE A 115 18.86 1.49 -5.28
N GLN A 116 18.00 1.26 -6.26
CA GLN A 116 16.88 2.14 -6.56
C GLN A 116 15.73 1.90 -5.59
N ILE A 117 15.05 2.95 -5.16
CA ILE A 117 13.88 2.81 -4.28
C ILE A 117 12.65 3.42 -4.94
N GLY A 118 11.65 2.56 -5.14
CA GLY A 118 10.31 2.96 -5.55
C GLY A 118 9.29 2.84 -4.43
N CYS A 119 8.29 3.73 -4.40
CA CYS A 119 7.22 3.63 -3.43
C CYS A 119 5.83 3.91 -4.00
N PHE A 120 4.80 3.37 -3.32
CA PHE A 120 3.41 3.62 -3.63
C PHE A 120 2.73 4.42 -2.52
N GLY A 121 2.28 5.64 -2.85
CA GLY A 121 1.53 6.53 -1.98
C GLY A 121 2.40 7.49 -1.16
N ALA A 122 1.90 8.70 -0.99
CA ALA A 122 2.60 9.81 -0.34
C ALA A 122 3.06 9.51 1.11
N THR A 123 2.29 8.68 1.84
CA THR A 123 2.66 8.27 3.21
C THR A 123 3.91 7.37 3.20
N THR A 124 4.03 6.51 2.18
CA THR A 124 5.20 5.64 2.00
C THR A 124 6.40 6.47 1.53
N ALA A 125 6.18 7.39 0.58
CA ALA A 125 7.20 8.32 0.12
C ALA A 125 7.80 9.16 1.28
N LYS A 126 6.93 9.66 2.16
CA LYS A 126 7.37 10.36 3.37
C LYS A 126 8.22 9.46 4.26
N ALA A 127 7.81 8.20 4.48
CA ALA A 127 8.55 7.28 5.33
C ALA A 127 9.94 6.92 4.76
N VAL A 128 10.09 6.82 3.44
CA VAL A 128 11.40 6.63 2.77
C VAL A 128 12.30 7.83 3.07
N LYS A 129 11.80 9.05 2.87
CA LYS A 129 12.55 10.29 3.12
C LYS A 129 12.89 10.48 4.60
N ASP A 130 11.94 10.20 5.50
CA ASP A 130 12.15 10.29 6.95
C ASP A 130 13.22 9.27 7.44
N ALA A 131 13.39 8.17 6.72
CA ALA A 131 14.46 7.19 6.96
C ALA A 131 15.83 7.59 6.39
N GLY A 132 15.94 8.77 5.75
CA GLY A 132 17.17 9.24 5.11
C GLY A 132 17.53 8.53 3.81
N LEU A 133 16.58 7.83 3.21
CA LEU A 133 16.77 7.10 1.95
C LEU A 133 16.41 7.96 0.74
N ARG A 134 17.11 7.74 -0.37
CA ARG A 134 16.82 8.36 -1.65
C ARG A 134 15.57 7.70 -2.25
N LEU A 135 14.62 8.51 -2.71
CA LEU A 135 13.43 8.03 -3.40
C LEU A 135 13.60 8.30 -4.90
N ASP A 136 13.67 7.23 -5.68
CA ASP A 136 13.94 7.29 -7.12
C ASP A 136 12.65 7.25 -7.94
N MET A 137 11.60 6.56 -7.45
CA MET A 137 10.31 6.44 -8.12
C MET A 137 9.14 6.56 -7.15
N GLU A 138 8.15 7.38 -7.48
CA GLU A 138 6.92 7.55 -6.69
C GLU A 138 5.67 7.28 -7.54
N ALA A 139 4.80 6.39 -7.06
CA ALA A 139 3.49 6.12 -7.60
C ALA A 139 2.42 6.33 -6.50
N PRO A 140 1.14 6.61 -6.86
CA PRO A 140 0.63 6.89 -8.19
C PRO A 140 0.96 8.31 -8.66
N SER A 141 1.10 8.48 -9.96
CA SER A 141 1.18 9.78 -10.62
C SER A 141 0.09 9.89 -11.69
N VAL A 142 -0.06 11.09 -12.27
CA VAL A 142 -1.03 11.32 -13.36
C VAL A 142 -0.74 10.41 -14.56
N LYS A 143 0.55 10.20 -14.88
CA LYS A 143 0.99 9.36 -16.00
C LYS A 143 1.05 7.87 -15.61
N ALA A 144 1.33 7.57 -14.36
CA ALA A 144 1.52 6.21 -13.86
C ALA A 144 0.63 5.95 -12.64
N PRO A 145 -0.64 5.57 -12.84
CA PRO A 145 -1.61 5.40 -11.76
C PRO A 145 -1.41 4.10 -10.95
N SER A 146 -0.46 3.25 -11.33
CA SER A 146 -0.12 2.00 -10.63
C SER A 146 1.38 1.89 -10.44
N MET A 147 1.81 1.03 -9.50
CA MET A 147 3.23 0.74 -9.31
C MET A 147 3.85 0.11 -10.56
N THR A 148 3.12 -0.79 -11.22
CA THR A 148 3.58 -1.44 -12.45
C THR A 148 3.77 -0.45 -13.60
N ALA A 149 2.83 0.51 -13.77
CA ALA A 149 2.96 1.54 -14.78
C ALA A 149 4.12 2.50 -14.48
N ALA A 150 4.35 2.82 -13.20
CA ALA A 150 5.47 3.66 -12.79
C ALA A 150 6.81 2.95 -13.01
N LEU A 151 6.87 1.66 -12.69
CA LEU A 151 8.06 0.84 -12.90
C LEU A 151 8.39 0.71 -14.39
N ASP A 152 7.38 0.45 -15.22
CA ASP A 152 7.56 0.35 -16.67
C ASP A 152 8.14 1.64 -17.28
N MET A 153 7.59 2.80 -16.89
CA MET A 153 8.13 4.09 -17.28
C MET A 153 9.56 4.31 -16.77
N PHE A 154 9.80 4.04 -15.50
CA PHE A 154 11.11 4.21 -14.89
C PHE A 154 12.18 3.36 -15.56
N LEU A 155 11.87 2.09 -15.84
CA LEU A 155 12.79 1.19 -16.53
C LEU A 155 13.05 1.62 -17.97
N SER A 156 12.01 2.05 -18.70
CA SER A 156 12.16 2.56 -20.07
C SER A 156 13.09 3.78 -20.10
N GLU A 157 12.89 4.74 -19.19
CA GLU A 157 13.70 5.95 -19.11
C GLU A 157 15.17 5.69 -18.74
N ASN A 158 15.43 4.64 -17.94
CA ASN A 158 16.78 4.33 -17.45
C ASN A 158 17.52 3.26 -18.26
N LEU A 159 16.80 2.38 -19.00
CA LEU A 159 17.38 1.37 -19.86
C LEU A 159 17.65 1.90 -21.28
N GLU A 160 16.99 2.96 -21.72
CA GLU A 160 17.20 3.59 -23.02
C GLU A 160 18.44 4.51 -23.08
N THR A 161 19.21 4.61 -22.00
CA THR A 161 20.51 5.26 -22.01
C THR A 161 21.62 4.19 -22.01
N PRO A 162 21.99 3.60 -23.16
CA PRO A 162 23.24 2.86 -23.23
C PRO A 162 24.33 3.90 -22.95
N ALA A 163 25.17 3.64 -22.00
CA ALA A 163 26.41 4.36 -21.85
C ALA A 163 27.11 4.31 -23.20
N GLU A 164 27.19 5.43 -23.90
CA GLU A 164 28.14 5.61 -25.00
C GLU A 164 29.52 5.44 -24.34
N SER A 165 29.97 4.18 -24.31
CA SER A 165 31.34 3.88 -23.99
C SER A 165 32.18 4.47 -25.07
N SER A 166 32.88 5.55 -24.73
CA SER A 166 34.09 6.04 -25.35
C SER A 166 34.89 4.91 -26.00
N VAL A 167 34.69 4.75 -27.30
CA VAL A 167 35.70 4.16 -28.19
C VAL A 167 36.39 5.37 -28.83
N GLU A 168 37.44 5.81 -28.22
CA GLU A 168 38.52 6.53 -28.88
C GLU A 168 39.80 5.71 -28.62
N GLY A 169 40.30 5.21 -29.65
CA GLY A 169 41.39 5.29 -30.53
C GLY A 169 42.67 4.67 -30.05
#